data_5dbca20326d87bfd4b1a6dec3a0b4e8a
#
_entry.id   5dbca20326d87bfd4b1a6dec3a0b4e8a
#
_cell.length_a   1.000
_cell.length_b   1.000
_cell.length_c   1.000
_cell.angle_alpha   90.00
_cell.angle_beta   90.00
_cell.angle_gamma   90.00
#
_symmetry.space_group_name_H-M   'P 1'
#
loop_
_entity.id
_entity.type
_entity.pdbx_description
1 polymer ?
#
loop_
_entity_poly.entity_id
_entity_poly.type
_entity_poly.pdbx_seq_one_letter_code
_entity_poly.pdbx_strand_id
1 'polypeptide(L)'
;FPFMEQELQLSNSHLGMLSSVLALAWAVSGALVGAWSDRRGQRKPLLIVAVILFSLCSALSGLVGGFLSLLLFRGIMGLAEGPILPLSQSLMVEASSPHRRGLNMGLLQGSAAGLLGAVIGPPLLVALAEALGWRHAFIVSLLPGLLIAWLIWRHVRPDPPRAQRPAPRAEDAKGKRLALLKSRNILLCTLISCVFVTWFIVLISFTPTFLVNARGFSPATMGRLMSCLGVAWVVWGFAVPAISDRIGRRPTLVAFSLLAACCPLALLYAPNATSLGLLLLLTYTGLGCFTLFMATIPAETVSRGVIATALGLIMGLGELVGGFLAPTVAGFAADRFDLSIVMWMSCGGALLAAFLSLFLRETAPAVLARQRSAPTSVLQGNQP
;
A
#
# COMPACT_ATOMS: atom_id res chain seq x y z
N PHE A 1 6.45 17.20 4.16
CA PHE A 1 7.58 17.26 5.09
C PHE A 1 8.54 18.42 4.73
N PRO A 2 9.02 18.59 3.49
CA PRO A 2 10.00 19.66 3.18
C PRO A 2 9.60 21.06 3.64
N PHE A 3 8.31 21.40 3.61
CA PHE A 3 7.81 22.72 4.03
C PHE A 3 7.84 22.96 5.54
N MET A 4 7.81 21.90 6.36
CA MET A 4 7.77 22.01 7.82
C MET A 4 9.08 21.65 8.50
N GLU A 5 10.02 21.06 7.75
CA GLU A 5 11.29 20.54 8.24
C GLU A 5 12.12 21.63 8.93
N GLN A 6 12.28 22.78 8.27
CA GLN A 6 13.08 23.89 8.78
C GLN A 6 12.40 24.57 9.99
N GLU A 7 11.10 24.78 9.94
CA GLU A 7 10.34 25.47 11.00
C GLU A 7 10.26 24.63 12.27
N LEU A 8 10.04 23.33 12.16
CA LEU A 8 9.91 22.41 13.30
C LEU A 8 11.23 21.69 13.65
N GLN A 9 12.33 22.05 12.99
CA GLN A 9 13.67 21.45 13.17
C GLN A 9 13.64 19.90 13.11
N LEU A 10 12.98 19.37 12.07
CA LEU A 10 12.79 17.93 11.88
C LEU A 10 13.99 17.33 11.16
N SER A 11 14.46 16.16 11.62
CA SER A 11 15.47 15.33 10.96
C SER A 11 14.83 14.24 10.10
N ASN A 12 15.64 13.53 9.30
CA ASN A 12 15.17 12.38 8.55
C ASN A 12 14.72 11.23 9.45
N SER A 13 15.33 11.06 10.63
CA SER A 13 14.84 10.11 11.64
C SER A 13 13.45 10.48 12.15
N HIS A 14 13.16 11.77 12.34
CA HIS A 14 11.80 12.23 12.66
C HIS A 14 10.80 11.88 11.55
N LEU A 15 11.16 12.05 10.27
CA LEU A 15 10.32 11.64 9.13
C LEU A 15 10.04 10.13 9.15
N GLY A 16 11.09 9.33 9.36
CA GLY A 16 10.97 7.88 9.50
C GLY A 16 10.03 7.48 10.63
N MET A 17 10.18 8.08 11.84
CA MET A 17 9.32 7.81 13.00
C MET A 17 7.86 8.22 12.76
N LEU A 18 7.60 9.35 12.10
CA LEU A 18 6.26 9.80 11.74
C LEU A 18 5.54 8.80 10.82
N SER A 19 6.26 8.27 9.83
CA SER A 19 5.74 7.23 8.93
C SER A 19 5.50 5.92 9.67
N SER A 20 6.42 5.53 10.54
CA SER A 20 6.36 4.30 11.33
C SER A 20 5.21 4.27 12.32
N VAL A 21 5.02 5.34 13.10
CA VAL A 21 3.93 5.44 14.08
C VAL A 21 2.57 5.38 13.40
N LEU A 22 2.43 6.06 12.26
CA LEU A 22 1.20 6.01 11.47
C LEU A 22 0.91 4.59 10.98
N ALA A 23 1.90 3.91 10.39
CA ALA A 23 1.75 2.55 9.87
C ALA A 23 1.40 1.53 10.98
N LEU A 24 2.07 1.60 12.14
CA LEU A 24 1.78 0.73 13.28
C LEU A 24 0.35 0.95 13.80
N ALA A 25 -0.04 2.19 14.01
CA ALA A 25 -1.37 2.56 14.47
C ALA A 25 -2.45 2.12 13.47
N TRP A 26 -2.21 2.30 12.18
CA TRP A 26 -3.06 1.85 11.08
C TRP A 26 -3.27 0.32 11.10
N ALA A 27 -2.19 -0.45 11.21
CA ALA A 27 -2.25 -1.91 11.22
C ALA A 27 -3.02 -2.45 12.43
N VAL A 28 -2.75 -1.92 13.63
CA VAL A 28 -3.41 -2.32 14.87
C VAL A 28 -4.91 -1.98 14.85
N SER A 29 -5.25 -0.75 14.48
CA SER A 29 -6.65 -0.30 14.50
C SER A 29 -7.48 -0.97 13.40
N GLY A 30 -6.93 -1.17 12.20
CA GLY A 30 -7.60 -1.87 11.12
C GLY A 30 -8.05 -3.27 11.52
N ALA A 31 -7.17 -4.01 12.20
CA ALA A 31 -7.48 -5.34 12.71
C ALA A 31 -8.52 -5.33 13.85
N LEU A 32 -8.34 -4.46 14.83
CA LEU A 32 -9.21 -4.40 16.03
C LEU A 32 -10.60 -3.86 15.71
N VAL A 33 -10.68 -2.74 15.01
CA VAL A 33 -11.95 -2.10 14.66
C VAL A 33 -12.69 -2.90 13.60
N GLY A 34 -11.98 -3.52 12.65
CA GLY A 34 -12.57 -4.46 11.70
C GLY A 34 -13.27 -5.62 12.41
N ALA A 35 -12.57 -6.31 13.31
CA ALA A 35 -13.14 -7.39 14.11
C ALA A 35 -14.30 -6.94 15.00
N TRP A 36 -14.20 -5.75 15.58
CA TRP A 36 -15.25 -5.16 16.41
C TRP A 36 -16.51 -4.80 15.58
N SER A 37 -16.32 -4.22 14.39
CA SER A 37 -17.41 -3.89 13.48
C SER A 37 -18.18 -5.13 13.03
N ASP A 38 -17.48 -6.23 12.76
CA ASP A 38 -18.09 -7.50 12.36
C ASP A 38 -18.95 -8.09 13.48
N ARG A 39 -18.53 -7.91 14.75
CA ARG A 39 -19.30 -8.35 15.92
C ARG A 39 -20.55 -7.51 16.17
N ARG A 40 -20.46 -6.19 16.03
CA ARG A 40 -21.58 -5.26 16.31
C ARG A 40 -22.46 -4.95 15.12
N GLY A 41 -21.95 -5.12 13.91
CA GLY A 41 -22.70 -4.84 12.70
C GLY A 41 -22.88 -3.36 12.41
N GLN A 42 -21.98 -2.51 12.86
CA GLN A 42 -22.06 -1.04 12.74
C GLN A 42 -20.95 -0.51 11.85
N ARG A 43 -20.94 -0.84 10.56
CA ARG A 43 -19.86 -0.45 9.63
C ARG A 43 -19.99 0.98 9.17
N LYS A 44 -21.18 1.42 8.78
CA LYS A 44 -21.43 2.79 8.30
C LYS A 44 -21.10 3.86 9.36
N PRO A 45 -21.64 3.82 10.59
CA PRO A 45 -21.33 4.83 11.60
C PRO A 45 -19.84 4.84 11.98
N LEU A 46 -19.20 3.67 12.06
CA LEU A 46 -17.76 3.58 12.32
C LEU A 46 -16.92 4.20 11.21
N LEU A 47 -17.29 3.98 9.94
CA LEU A 47 -16.61 4.59 8.80
C LEU A 47 -16.74 6.11 8.84
N ILE A 48 -17.91 6.66 9.15
CA ILE A 48 -18.11 8.12 9.27
C ILE A 48 -17.24 8.68 10.39
N VAL A 49 -17.24 8.07 11.58
CA VAL A 49 -16.42 8.50 12.71
C VAL A 49 -14.93 8.44 12.36
N ALA A 50 -14.49 7.37 11.71
CA ALA A 50 -13.10 7.19 11.28
C ALA A 50 -12.67 8.30 10.29
N VAL A 51 -13.49 8.60 9.28
CA VAL A 51 -13.21 9.67 8.30
C VAL A 51 -13.16 11.04 8.96
N ILE A 52 -14.10 11.35 9.85
CA ILE A 52 -14.11 12.64 10.57
C ILE A 52 -12.88 12.77 11.47
N LEU A 53 -12.57 11.75 12.27
CA LEU A 53 -11.43 11.75 13.18
C LEU A 53 -10.10 11.87 12.42
N PHE A 54 -9.94 11.11 11.33
CA PHE A 54 -8.79 11.22 10.43
C PHE A 54 -8.62 12.65 9.89
N SER A 55 -9.72 13.25 9.40
CA SER A 55 -9.69 14.59 8.82
C SER A 55 -9.40 15.67 9.85
N LEU A 56 -9.95 15.53 11.07
CA LEU A 56 -9.66 16.42 12.19
C LEU A 56 -8.19 16.33 12.62
N CYS A 57 -7.63 15.12 12.74
CA CYS A 57 -6.23 14.94 13.09
C CYS A 57 -5.29 15.48 11.99
N SER A 58 -5.69 15.34 10.72
CA SER A 58 -4.97 15.97 9.61
C SER A 58 -4.95 17.50 9.77
N ALA A 59 -6.11 18.12 9.96
CA ALA A 59 -6.21 19.58 10.15
C ALA A 59 -5.45 20.07 11.39
N LEU A 60 -5.56 19.37 12.53
CA LEU A 60 -4.86 19.69 13.77
C LEU A 60 -3.34 19.55 13.63
N SER A 61 -2.86 18.74 12.68
CA SER A 61 -1.44 18.70 12.34
C SER A 61 -0.91 20.04 11.78
N GLY A 62 -1.78 20.93 11.31
CA GLY A 62 -1.42 22.32 10.98
C GLY A 62 -1.17 23.24 12.19
N LEU A 63 -1.57 22.84 13.39
CA LEU A 63 -1.44 23.63 14.61
C LEU A 63 -0.28 23.16 15.51
N VAL A 64 0.49 22.17 15.09
CA VAL A 64 1.58 21.61 15.89
C VAL A 64 2.75 22.59 16.06
N GLY A 65 3.35 22.60 17.24
CA GLY A 65 4.53 23.41 17.57
C GLY A 65 5.85 22.63 17.60
N GLY A 66 5.85 21.31 17.32
CA GLY A 66 7.06 20.51 17.34
C GLY A 66 6.82 19.02 17.04
N PHE A 67 7.92 18.25 17.03
CA PHE A 67 7.92 16.84 16.66
C PHE A 67 6.96 15.96 17.48
N LEU A 68 6.95 16.09 18.82
CA LEU A 68 6.12 15.23 19.67
C LEU A 68 4.62 15.42 19.43
N SER A 69 4.16 16.66 19.25
CA SER A 69 2.76 16.95 18.92
C SER A 69 2.39 16.40 17.55
N LEU A 70 3.28 16.52 16.55
CA LEU A 70 3.08 15.95 15.24
C LEU A 70 3.03 14.42 15.29
N LEU A 71 3.92 13.78 16.04
CA LEU A 71 3.97 12.33 16.25
C LEU A 71 2.67 11.81 16.88
N LEU A 72 2.15 12.52 17.89
CA LEU A 72 0.89 12.18 18.54
C LEU A 72 -0.28 12.23 17.54
N PHE A 73 -0.40 13.33 16.77
CA PHE A 73 -1.47 13.43 15.77
C PHE A 73 -1.32 12.37 14.66
N ARG A 74 -0.10 12.03 14.24
CA ARG A 74 0.15 10.93 13.31
C ARG A 74 -0.28 9.57 13.86
N GLY A 75 -0.03 9.31 15.13
CA GLY A 75 -0.50 8.09 15.80
C GLY A 75 -2.03 8.02 15.84
N ILE A 76 -2.71 9.08 16.29
CA ILE A 76 -4.18 9.13 16.33
C ILE A 76 -4.76 9.05 14.92
N MET A 77 -4.14 9.72 13.93
CA MET A 77 -4.53 9.67 12.53
C MET A 77 -4.45 8.23 11.99
N GLY A 78 -3.36 7.50 12.28
CA GLY A 78 -3.23 6.10 11.90
C GLY A 78 -4.30 5.21 12.54
N LEU A 79 -4.65 5.44 13.83
CA LEU A 79 -5.76 4.74 14.49
C LEU A 79 -7.11 5.01 13.82
N ALA A 80 -7.33 6.22 13.34
CA ALA A 80 -8.56 6.58 12.63
C ALA A 80 -8.60 6.04 11.21
N GLU A 81 -7.46 6.04 10.51
CA GLU A 81 -7.35 5.63 9.10
C GLU A 81 -7.44 4.10 8.91
N GLY A 82 -6.85 3.32 9.83
CA GLY A 82 -6.76 1.86 9.70
C GLY A 82 -8.07 1.15 9.38
N PRO A 83 -9.20 1.47 10.02
CA PRO A 83 -10.48 0.84 9.74
C PRO A 83 -11.15 1.31 8.43
N ILE A 84 -10.74 2.43 7.84
CA ILE A 84 -11.43 3.04 6.67
C ILE A 84 -11.50 2.05 5.51
N LEU A 85 -10.38 1.45 5.14
CA LEU A 85 -10.31 0.54 3.99
C LEU A 85 -11.13 -0.74 4.21
N PRO A 86 -10.95 -1.52 5.29
CA PRO A 86 -11.72 -2.74 5.51
C PRO A 86 -13.23 -2.49 5.68
N LEU A 87 -13.64 -1.39 6.31
CA LEU A 87 -15.04 -1.02 6.42
C LEU A 87 -15.64 -0.65 5.06
N SER A 88 -14.93 0.16 4.27
CA SER A 88 -15.34 0.56 2.92
C SER A 88 -15.45 -0.65 1.99
N GLN A 89 -14.49 -1.58 2.03
CA GLN A 89 -14.52 -2.83 1.26
C GLN A 89 -15.72 -3.69 1.65
N SER A 90 -15.99 -3.84 2.94
CA SER A 90 -17.12 -4.62 3.43
C SER A 90 -18.46 -4.05 2.97
N LEU A 91 -18.64 -2.73 3.05
CA LEU A 91 -19.84 -2.04 2.58
C LEU A 91 -19.97 -2.14 1.05
N MET A 92 -18.87 -2.03 0.30
CA MET A 92 -18.85 -2.18 -1.15
C MET A 92 -19.25 -3.59 -1.58
N VAL A 93 -18.75 -4.63 -0.91
CA VAL A 93 -19.12 -6.04 -1.19
C VAL A 93 -20.61 -6.27 -0.97
N GLU A 94 -21.17 -5.72 0.11
CA GLU A 94 -22.62 -5.83 0.40
C GLU A 94 -23.50 -5.07 -0.61
N ALA A 95 -23.03 -3.91 -1.06
CA ALA A 95 -23.77 -3.08 -2.03
C ALA A 95 -23.63 -3.56 -3.49
N SER A 96 -22.66 -4.42 -3.79
CA SER A 96 -22.33 -4.83 -5.16
C SER A 96 -23.02 -6.11 -5.57
N SER A 97 -23.59 -6.14 -6.79
CA SER A 97 -24.02 -7.39 -7.41
C SER A 97 -22.83 -8.34 -7.64
N PRO A 98 -23.02 -9.67 -7.57
CA PRO A 98 -21.92 -10.64 -7.63
C PRO A 98 -20.98 -10.47 -8.82
N HIS A 99 -21.51 -10.16 -10.02
CA HIS A 99 -20.71 -10.01 -11.24
C HIS A 99 -19.98 -8.66 -11.34
N ARG A 100 -20.34 -7.63 -10.55
CA ARG A 100 -19.68 -6.32 -10.54
C ARG A 100 -18.77 -6.11 -9.33
N ARG A 101 -18.71 -7.03 -8.39
CA ARG A 101 -17.90 -6.91 -7.17
C ARG A 101 -16.43 -6.65 -7.47
N GLY A 102 -15.85 -7.40 -8.41
CA GLY A 102 -14.44 -7.22 -8.79
C GLY A 102 -14.17 -5.81 -9.33
N LEU A 103 -15.01 -5.32 -10.24
CA LEU A 103 -14.90 -3.96 -10.78
C LEU A 103 -15.03 -2.91 -9.69
N ASN A 104 -16.06 -3.02 -8.83
CA ASN A 104 -16.32 -2.04 -7.77
C ASN A 104 -15.19 -2.03 -6.73
N MET A 105 -14.62 -3.19 -6.40
CA MET A 105 -13.45 -3.28 -5.51
C MET A 105 -12.19 -2.68 -6.15
N GLY A 106 -11.98 -2.91 -7.45
CA GLY A 106 -10.90 -2.28 -8.20
C GLY A 106 -11.03 -0.75 -8.26
N LEU A 107 -12.25 -0.23 -8.46
CA LEU A 107 -12.54 1.20 -8.42
C LEU A 107 -12.30 1.79 -7.02
N LEU A 108 -12.71 1.10 -5.97
CA LEU A 108 -12.51 1.55 -4.59
C LEU A 108 -11.01 1.65 -4.23
N GLN A 109 -10.23 0.63 -4.55
CA GLN A 109 -8.82 0.55 -4.15
C GLN A 109 -7.87 1.29 -5.11
N GLY A 110 -8.11 1.18 -6.41
CA GLY A 110 -7.20 1.68 -7.43
C GLY A 110 -7.53 3.08 -7.92
N SER A 111 -8.78 3.31 -8.36
CA SER A 111 -9.10 4.54 -9.10
C SER A 111 -9.31 5.74 -8.20
N ALA A 112 -10.09 5.62 -7.13
CA ALA A 112 -10.37 6.77 -6.27
C ALA A 112 -9.14 7.17 -5.45
N ALA A 113 -8.49 6.21 -4.78
CA ALA A 113 -7.29 6.46 -4.00
C ALA A 113 -6.10 6.89 -4.88
N GLY A 114 -5.90 6.23 -6.04
CA GLY A 114 -4.84 6.56 -6.97
C GLY A 114 -5.06 7.92 -7.65
N LEU A 115 -6.23 8.14 -8.25
CA LEU A 115 -6.46 9.36 -9.03
C LEU A 115 -6.54 10.61 -8.16
N LEU A 116 -7.38 10.60 -7.13
CA LEU A 116 -7.56 11.78 -6.27
C LEU A 116 -6.41 11.96 -5.29
N GLY A 117 -5.99 10.89 -4.63
CA GLY A 117 -4.96 10.95 -3.59
C GLY A 117 -3.55 11.05 -4.14
N ALA A 118 -3.18 10.19 -5.10
CA ALA A 118 -1.79 10.11 -5.54
C ALA A 118 -1.49 10.96 -6.80
N VAL A 119 -2.47 11.25 -7.67
CA VAL A 119 -2.24 12.09 -8.87
C VAL A 119 -2.53 13.55 -8.58
N ILE A 120 -3.73 13.87 -8.08
CA ILE A 120 -4.18 15.26 -7.87
C ILE A 120 -3.66 15.81 -6.54
N GLY A 121 -3.62 14.98 -5.50
CA GLY A 121 -3.27 15.39 -4.13
C GLY A 121 -1.92 16.11 -4.01
N PRO A 122 -0.79 15.53 -4.47
CA PRO A 122 0.52 16.15 -4.28
C PRO A 122 0.64 17.55 -4.89
N PRO A 123 0.33 17.81 -6.18
CA PRO A 123 0.46 19.15 -6.74
C PRO A 123 -0.51 20.15 -6.10
N LEU A 124 -1.72 19.71 -5.75
CA LEU A 124 -2.69 20.57 -5.06
C LEU A 124 -2.20 20.98 -3.67
N LEU A 125 -1.69 20.01 -2.88
CA LEU A 125 -1.14 20.29 -1.55
C LEU A 125 0.10 21.18 -1.60
N VAL A 126 0.97 20.99 -2.61
CA VAL A 126 2.13 21.86 -2.82
C VAL A 126 1.68 23.27 -3.15
N ALA A 127 0.76 23.46 -4.12
CA ALA A 127 0.23 24.77 -4.48
C ALA A 127 -0.44 25.48 -3.30
N LEU A 128 -1.21 24.75 -2.47
CA LEU A 128 -1.80 25.28 -1.25
C LEU A 128 -0.73 25.68 -0.21
N ALA A 129 0.30 24.85 -0.05
CA ALA A 129 1.38 25.13 0.90
C ALA A 129 2.24 26.33 0.46
N GLU A 130 2.47 26.51 -0.85
CA GLU A 130 3.17 27.69 -1.39
C GLU A 130 2.33 28.96 -1.27
N ALA A 131 1.01 28.89 -1.52
CA ALA A 131 0.13 30.05 -1.51
C ALA A 131 -0.30 30.49 -0.10
N LEU A 132 -0.61 29.55 0.79
CA LEU A 132 -1.23 29.80 2.09
C LEU A 132 -0.32 29.42 3.28
N GLY A 133 0.82 28.77 3.01
CA GLY A 133 1.65 28.13 4.00
C GLY A 133 1.17 26.72 4.35
N TRP A 134 2.11 25.86 4.77
CA TRP A 134 1.83 24.44 5.05
C TRP A 134 0.78 24.23 6.17
N ARG A 135 0.71 25.12 7.16
CA ARG A 135 -0.26 25.03 8.24
C ARG A 135 -1.69 25.15 7.75
N HIS A 136 -1.96 26.13 6.89
CA HIS A 136 -3.29 26.32 6.30
C HIS A 136 -3.63 25.22 5.29
N ALA A 137 -2.63 24.66 4.57
CA ALA A 137 -2.86 23.51 3.69
C ALA A 137 -3.38 22.29 4.47
N PHE A 138 -2.85 22.02 5.67
CA PHE A 138 -3.39 21.00 6.56
C PHE A 138 -4.81 21.31 7.03
N ILE A 139 -5.10 22.56 7.42
CA ILE A 139 -6.46 22.96 7.85
C ILE A 139 -7.46 22.80 6.71
N VAL A 140 -7.11 23.20 5.49
CA VAL A 140 -7.96 23.07 4.31
C VAL A 140 -8.26 21.60 3.98
N SER A 141 -7.35 20.66 4.31
CA SER A 141 -7.58 19.21 4.12
C SER A 141 -8.78 18.66 4.91
N LEU A 142 -9.31 19.39 5.89
CA LEU A 142 -10.54 19.03 6.58
C LEU A 142 -11.77 19.04 5.66
N LEU A 143 -11.83 19.98 4.71
CA LEU A 143 -13.01 20.17 3.86
C LEU A 143 -13.37 18.95 3.03
N PRO A 144 -12.46 18.36 2.23
CA PRO A 144 -12.76 17.12 1.49
C PRO A 144 -13.13 15.96 2.41
N GLY A 145 -12.54 15.87 3.60
CA GLY A 145 -12.88 14.84 4.58
C GLY A 145 -14.31 14.95 5.10
N LEU A 146 -14.74 16.17 5.48
CA LEU A 146 -16.12 16.41 5.91
C LEU A 146 -17.12 16.19 4.77
N LEU A 147 -16.78 16.58 3.54
CA LEU A 147 -17.59 16.30 2.37
C LEU A 147 -17.77 14.80 2.16
N ILE A 148 -16.70 14.02 2.24
CA ILE A 148 -16.75 12.56 2.12
C ILE A 148 -17.60 11.94 3.25
N ALA A 149 -17.44 12.38 4.49
CA ALA A 149 -18.23 11.93 5.62
C ALA A 149 -19.74 12.20 5.40
N TRP A 150 -20.07 13.40 4.90
CA TRP A 150 -21.45 13.78 4.55
C TRP A 150 -21.99 12.92 3.38
N LEU A 151 -21.20 12.68 2.34
CA LEU A 151 -21.58 11.81 1.22
C LEU A 151 -21.84 10.37 1.68
N ILE A 152 -20.99 9.83 2.56
CA ILE A 152 -21.20 8.50 3.17
C ILE A 152 -22.50 8.49 3.97
N TRP A 153 -22.72 9.50 4.81
CA TRP A 153 -23.94 9.60 5.58
C TRP A 153 -25.19 9.64 4.70
N ARG A 154 -25.16 10.41 3.63
CA ARG A 154 -26.31 10.65 2.74
C ARG A 154 -26.60 9.50 1.78
N HIS A 155 -25.57 8.84 1.22
CA HIS A 155 -25.73 7.91 0.09
C HIS A 155 -25.46 6.45 0.46
N VAL A 156 -24.64 6.14 1.47
CA VAL A 156 -24.40 4.76 1.87
C VAL A 156 -25.59 4.24 2.66
N ARG A 157 -26.09 3.08 2.28
CA ARG A 157 -27.22 2.44 2.97
C ARG A 157 -26.86 2.09 4.42
N PRO A 158 -27.84 2.16 5.36
CA PRO A 158 -27.62 1.65 6.72
C PRO A 158 -27.22 0.17 6.72
N ASP A 159 -26.48 -0.22 7.73
CA ASP A 159 -26.11 -1.62 7.94
C ASP A 159 -27.37 -2.51 8.09
N PRO A 160 -27.40 -3.70 7.46
CA PRO A 160 -28.52 -4.63 7.64
C PRO A 160 -28.59 -5.12 9.09
N PRO A 161 -29.80 -5.48 9.58
CA PRO A 161 -29.98 -6.02 10.92
C PRO A 161 -29.09 -7.25 11.17
N ARG A 162 -28.54 -7.37 12.39
CA ARG A 162 -27.61 -8.43 12.80
C ARG A 162 -28.10 -9.86 12.52
N ALA A 163 -29.39 -10.09 12.60
CA ALA A 163 -30.03 -11.41 12.38
C ALA A 163 -29.84 -11.95 10.94
N GLN A 164 -29.51 -11.10 9.97
CA GLN A 164 -29.30 -11.47 8.56
C GLN A 164 -27.84 -11.75 8.21
N ARG A 165 -26.91 -11.65 9.17
CA ARG A 165 -25.48 -11.89 8.93
C ARG A 165 -25.10 -13.33 9.25
N PRO A 166 -24.44 -14.06 8.33
CA PRO A 166 -23.91 -15.38 8.61
C PRO A 166 -22.91 -15.30 9.77
N ALA A 167 -23.09 -16.14 10.79
CA ALA A 167 -22.11 -16.23 11.88
C ALA A 167 -20.75 -16.73 11.34
N PRO A 168 -19.62 -16.16 11.76
CA PRO A 168 -18.32 -16.72 11.42
C PRO A 168 -18.21 -18.14 12.00
N ARG A 169 -18.01 -19.15 11.17
CA ARG A 169 -17.72 -20.52 11.62
C ARG A 169 -16.34 -20.54 12.30
N ALA A 170 -16.33 -20.60 13.63
CA ALA A 170 -15.14 -20.51 14.47
C ALA A 170 -14.36 -21.83 14.66
N GLU A 171 -14.89 -22.97 14.26
CA GLU A 171 -14.43 -24.27 14.79
C GLU A 171 -13.28 -24.96 14.03
N ASP A 172 -12.93 -24.53 12.82
CA ASP A 172 -11.89 -25.20 12.03
C ASP A 172 -10.50 -24.48 12.04
N ALA A 173 -10.32 -23.46 12.87
CA ALA A 173 -9.27 -22.46 12.65
C ALA A 173 -7.87 -22.82 13.16
N LYS A 174 -7.71 -23.56 14.28
CA LYS A 174 -6.40 -23.74 14.91
C LYS A 174 -5.45 -24.67 14.13
N GLY A 175 -5.91 -25.82 13.71
CA GLY A 175 -5.09 -26.77 12.94
C GLY A 175 -4.73 -26.27 11.53
N LYS A 176 -5.65 -25.58 10.89
CA LYS A 176 -5.45 -25.00 9.55
C LYS A 176 -4.51 -23.79 9.56
N ARG A 177 -4.45 -23.01 10.65
CA ARG A 177 -3.51 -21.87 10.80
C ARG A 177 -2.05 -22.31 10.84
N LEU A 178 -1.74 -23.40 11.51
CA LEU A 178 -0.36 -23.95 11.55
C LEU A 178 0.07 -24.50 10.18
N ALA A 179 -0.88 -25.05 9.40
CA ALA A 179 -0.62 -25.53 8.06
C ALA A 179 -0.27 -24.41 7.07
N LEU A 180 -0.73 -23.16 7.31
CA LEU A 180 -0.37 -22.01 6.49
C LEU A 180 1.13 -21.70 6.55
N LEU A 181 1.73 -21.80 7.73
CA LEU A 181 3.17 -21.56 7.91
C LEU A 181 4.05 -22.62 7.25
N LYS A 182 3.48 -23.79 6.91
CA LYS A 182 4.17 -24.85 6.14
C LYS A 182 4.03 -24.67 4.62
N SER A 183 3.14 -23.80 4.17
CA SER A 183 2.96 -23.53 2.74
C SER A 183 4.09 -22.65 2.21
N ARG A 184 4.90 -23.21 1.28
CA ARG A 184 6.03 -22.52 0.67
C ARG A 184 5.63 -21.17 0.07
N ASN A 185 4.53 -21.10 -0.68
CA ASN A 185 4.08 -19.86 -1.31
C ASN A 185 3.64 -18.82 -0.26
N ILE A 186 2.95 -19.23 0.82
CA ILE A 186 2.55 -18.30 1.89
C ILE A 186 3.77 -17.73 2.60
N LEU A 187 4.74 -18.57 2.97
CA LEU A 187 5.97 -18.11 3.60
C LEU A 187 6.73 -17.13 2.69
N LEU A 188 6.90 -17.48 1.41
CA LEU A 188 7.59 -16.61 0.45
C LEU A 188 6.83 -15.30 0.22
N CYS A 189 5.49 -15.33 0.07
CA CYS A 189 4.69 -14.12 -0.04
C CYS A 189 4.81 -13.22 1.21
N THR A 190 4.92 -13.81 2.41
CA THR A 190 5.14 -13.06 3.65
C THR A 190 6.53 -12.39 3.64
N LEU A 191 7.58 -13.10 3.27
CA LEU A 191 8.93 -12.52 3.16
C LEU A 191 9.00 -11.45 2.07
N ILE A 192 8.40 -11.71 0.91
CA ILE A 192 8.29 -10.72 -0.19
C ILE A 192 7.53 -9.48 0.31
N SER A 193 6.45 -9.66 1.07
CA SER A 193 5.70 -8.55 1.66
C SER A 193 6.59 -7.70 2.56
N CYS A 194 7.35 -8.29 3.47
CA CYS A 194 8.25 -7.55 4.35
C CYS A 194 9.23 -6.65 3.58
N VAL A 195 9.89 -7.18 2.54
CA VAL A 195 10.92 -6.43 1.80
C VAL A 195 10.32 -5.50 0.74
N PHE A 196 9.18 -5.85 0.13
CA PHE A 196 8.55 -5.02 -0.88
C PHE A 196 7.75 -3.87 -0.28
N VAL A 197 7.11 -4.06 0.90
CA VAL A 197 6.51 -2.97 1.68
C VAL A 197 7.60 -1.99 2.14
N THR A 198 8.80 -2.49 2.51
CA THR A 198 9.97 -1.63 2.76
C THR A 198 10.29 -0.76 1.55
N TRP A 199 10.41 -1.36 0.35
CA TRP A 199 10.60 -0.59 -0.89
C TRP A 199 9.55 0.51 -1.04
N PHE A 200 8.29 0.17 -0.85
CA PHE A 200 7.17 1.08 -1.07
C PHE A 200 7.12 2.23 -0.07
N ILE A 201 7.06 1.89 1.23
CA ILE A 201 6.86 2.89 2.30
C ILE A 201 8.08 3.82 2.41
N VAL A 202 9.29 3.26 2.37
CA VAL A 202 10.51 4.06 2.42
C VAL A 202 10.59 4.98 1.21
N LEU A 203 10.33 4.47 0.02
CA LEU A 203 10.35 5.27 -1.20
C LEU A 203 9.34 6.42 -1.13
N ILE A 204 8.07 6.14 -0.85
CA ILE A 204 7.01 7.16 -0.87
C ILE A 204 7.20 8.21 0.23
N SER A 205 7.72 7.79 1.39
CA SER A 205 7.93 8.70 2.53
C SER A 205 9.09 9.66 2.30
N PHE A 206 10.18 9.19 1.71
CA PHE A 206 11.41 9.98 1.58
C PHE A 206 11.57 10.64 0.21
N THR A 207 10.87 10.21 -0.84
CA THR A 207 10.98 10.81 -2.18
C THR A 207 10.76 12.33 -2.20
N PRO A 208 9.72 12.92 -1.53
CA PRO A 208 9.54 14.36 -1.53
C PRO A 208 10.76 15.12 -0.98
N THR A 209 11.28 14.67 0.17
CA THR A 209 12.45 15.25 0.82
C THR A 209 13.71 15.05 -0.03
N PHE A 210 13.90 13.88 -0.63
CA PHE A 210 15.01 13.58 -1.53
C PHE A 210 15.01 14.48 -2.77
N LEU A 211 13.84 14.67 -3.41
CA LEU A 211 13.72 15.53 -4.59
C LEU A 211 14.05 17.00 -4.30
N VAL A 212 13.61 17.50 -3.15
CA VAL A 212 13.86 18.90 -2.77
C VAL A 212 15.26 19.08 -2.22
N ASN A 213 15.66 18.31 -1.21
CA ASN A 213 16.89 18.55 -0.45
C ASN A 213 18.13 17.97 -1.13
N ALA A 214 18.06 16.76 -1.74
CA ALA A 214 19.22 16.13 -2.38
C ALA A 214 19.34 16.47 -3.86
N ARG A 215 18.19 16.57 -4.59
CA ARG A 215 18.17 16.85 -6.03
C ARG A 215 17.98 18.33 -6.35
N GLY A 216 17.63 19.18 -5.39
CA GLY A 216 17.44 20.61 -5.57
C GLY A 216 16.26 21.00 -6.46
N PHE A 217 15.28 20.10 -6.66
CA PHE A 217 14.09 20.43 -7.43
C PHE A 217 13.16 21.37 -6.64
N SER A 218 12.49 22.27 -7.37
CA SER A 218 11.46 23.12 -6.75
C SER A 218 10.31 22.28 -6.20
N PRO A 219 9.61 22.76 -5.16
CA PRO A 219 8.42 22.07 -4.61
C PRO A 219 7.36 21.78 -5.66
N ALA A 220 7.11 22.70 -6.60
CA ALA A 220 6.19 22.50 -7.72
C ALA A 220 6.61 21.34 -8.64
N THR A 221 7.92 21.20 -8.92
CA THR A 221 8.46 20.08 -9.71
C THR A 221 8.34 18.78 -8.93
N MET A 222 8.66 18.78 -7.63
CA MET A 222 8.44 17.63 -6.75
C MET A 222 6.99 17.17 -6.77
N GLY A 223 6.02 18.09 -6.63
CA GLY A 223 4.59 17.76 -6.69
C GLY A 223 4.19 17.07 -8.01
N ARG A 224 4.69 17.56 -9.16
CA ARG A 224 4.46 16.93 -10.48
C ARG A 224 5.08 15.54 -10.59
N LEU A 225 6.29 15.34 -10.09
CA LEU A 225 6.95 14.03 -10.06
C LEU A 225 6.22 13.03 -9.17
N MET A 226 5.71 13.48 -8.03
CA MET A 226 4.83 12.65 -7.17
C MET A 226 3.55 12.25 -7.90
N SER A 227 2.97 13.13 -8.73
CA SER A 227 1.81 12.76 -9.58
C SER A 227 2.16 11.68 -10.61
N CYS A 228 3.39 11.66 -11.14
CA CYS A 228 3.84 10.56 -12.02
C CYS A 228 3.82 9.21 -11.28
N LEU A 229 4.24 9.17 -10.01
CA LEU A 229 4.11 7.95 -9.19
C LEU A 229 2.64 7.55 -9.02
N GLY A 230 1.75 8.53 -8.81
CA GLY A 230 0.31 8.27 -8.72
C GLY A 230 -0.30 7.70 -10.00
N VAL A 231 0.06 8.23 -11.17
CA VAL A 231 -0.36 7.69 -12.46
C VAL A 231 0.17 6.27 -12.66
N ALA A 232 1.46 6.04 -12.39
CA ALA A 232 2.06 4.72 -12.46
C ALA A 232 1.36 3.71 -11.53
N TRP A 233 1.01 4.13 -10.31
CA TRP A 233 0.25 3.33 -9.36
C TRP A 233 -1.06 2.81 -9.95
N VAL A 234 -1.84 3.69 -10.58
CA VAL A 234 -3.10 3.30 -11.22
C VAL A 234 -2.86 2.37 -12.41
N VAL A 235 -1.96 2.73 -13.32
CA VAL A 235 -1.70 1.97 -14.55
C VAL A 235 -1.19 0.57 -14.24
N TRP A 236 -0.14 0.45 -13.42
CA TRP A 236 0.48 -0.83 -13.11
C TRP A 236 -0.38 -1.68 -12.16
N GLY A 237 -1.26 -1.06 -11.38
CA GLY A 237 -2.24 -1.77 -10.56
C GLY A 237 -3.18 -2.66 -11.38
N PHE A 238 -3.49 -2.29 -12.61
CA PHE A 238 -4.27 -3.10 -13.55
C PHE A 238 -3.41 -3.91 -14.51
N ALA A 239 -2.34 -3.33 -15.05
CA ALA A 239 -1.53 -3.96 -16.07
C ALA A 239 -0.79 -5.21 -15.56
N VAL A 240 -0.15 -5.14 -14.40
CA VAL A 240 0.65 -6.25 -13.87
C VAL A 240 -0.18 -7.49 -13.58
N PRO A 241 -1.35 -7.42 -12.88
CA PRO A 241 -2.23 -8.58 -12.72
C PRO A 241 -2.71 -9.15 -14.07
N ALA A 242 -3.11 -8.30 -15.01
CA ALA A 242 -3.58 -8.74 -16.33
C ALA A 242 -2.48 -9.45 -17.14
N ILE A 243 -1.24 -8.97 -17.09
CA ILE A 243 -0.07 -9.62 -17.69
C ILE A 243 0.18 -10.96 -17.01
N SER A 244 0.07 -11.02 -15.68
CA SER A 244 0.32 -12.24 -14.91
C SER A 244 -0.68 -13.36 -15.18
N ASP A 245 -1.91 -13.03 -15.60
CA ASP A 245 -2.90 -14.02 -16.04
C ASP A 245 -2.46 -14.79 -17.30
N ARG A 246 -1.67 -14.14 -18.16
CA ARG A 246 -1.21 -14.69 -19.44
C ARG A 246 0.15 -15.39 -19.35
N ILE A 247 1.10 -14.76 -18.66
CA ILE A 247 2.52 -15.18 -18.61
C ILE A 247 2.77 -16.09 -17.39
N GLY A 248 2.02 -15.90 -16.31
CA GLY A 248 2.20 -16.59 -15.03
C GLY A 248 2.49 -15.63 -13.90
N ARG A 249 2.16 -16.05 -12.68
CA ARG A 249 2.33 -15.20 -11.46
C ARG A 249 3.80 -15.01 -11.14
N ARG A 250 4.57 -16.11 -11.13
CA ARG A 250 5.98 -16.12 -10.79
C ARG A 250 6.83 -15.24 -11.73
N PRO A 251 6.86 -15.45 -13.07
CA PRO A 251 7.71 -14.69 -13.97
C PRO A 251 7.32 -13.20 -13.99
N THR A 252 6.02 -12.90 -13.89
CA THR A 252 5.54 -11.51 -13.81
C THR A 252 6.03 -10.83 -12.56
N LEU A 253 5.91 -11.45 -11.38
CA LEU A 253 6.35 -10.84 -10.13
C LEU A 253 7.87 -10.63 -10.12
N VAL A 254 8.66 -11.55 -10.65
CA VAL A 254 10.12 -11.38 -10.82
C VAL A 254 10.42 -10.18 -11.70
N ALA A 255 9.85 -10.12 -12.92
CA ALA A 255 10.13 -9.07 -13.89
C ALA A 255 9.74 -7.68 -13.36
N PHE A 256 8.54 -7.56 -12.79
CA PHE A 256 8.06 -6.27 -12.29
C PHE A 256 8.68 -5.85 -10.95
N SER A 257 9.17 -6.77 -10.13
CA SER A 257 9.99 -6.42 -8.97
C SER A 257 11.40 -5.93 -9.37
N LEU A 258 11.99 -6.51 -10.42
CA LEU A 258 13.24 -5.99 -11.01
C LEU A 258 13.02 -4.59 -11.61
N LEU A 259 11.91 -4.39 -12.31
CA LEU A 259 11.55 -3.07 -12.84
C LEU A 259 11.31 -2.07 -11.71
N ALA A 260 10.68 -2.47 -10.60
CA ALA A 260 10.49 -1.65 -9.41
C ALA A 260 11.83 -1.23 -8.77
N ALA A 261 12.87 -2.06 -8.82
CA ALA A 261 14.20 -1.72 -8.34
C ALA A 261 14.85 -0.59 -9.14
N CYS A 262 14.46 -0.40 -10.41
CA CYS A 262 14.92 0.71 -11.23
C CYS A 262 14.34 2.07 -10.79
N CYS A 263 13.23 2.11 -10.05
CA CYS A 263 12.60 3.35 -9.61
C CYS A 263 13.51 4.19 -8.68
N PRO A 264 14.05 3.67 -7.57
CA PRO A 264 15.02 4.42 -6.75
C PRO A 264 16.31 4.75 -7.50
N LEU A 265 16.75 3.91 -8.46
CA LEU A 265 17.90 4.24 -9.31
C LEU A 265 17.59 5.42 -10.24
N ALA A 266 16.37 5.51 -10.77
CA ALA A 266 15.93 6.69 -11.54
C ALA A 266 15.95 7.96 -10.69
N LEU A 267 15.51 7.90 -9.43
CA LEU A 267 15.59 9.03 -8.48
C LEU A 267 17.04 9.50 -8.27
N LEU A 268 18.00 8.56 -8.18
CA LEU A 268 19.42 8.88 -7.99
C LEU A 268 20.06 9.48 -9.23
N TYR A 269 19.83 8.92 -10.42
CA TYR A 269 20.67 9.14 -11.59
C TYR A 269 20.00 9.84 -12.78
N ALA A 270 18.67 10.02 -12.80
CA ALA A 270 18.03 10.70 -13.93
C ALA A 270 18.55 12.14 -14.09
N PRO A 271 18.93 12.58 -15.30
CA PRO A 271 19.61 13.85 -15.51
C PRO A 271 18.73 15.07 -15.30
N ASN A 272 17.44 14.96 -15.53
CA ASN A 272 16.49 16.07 -15.41
C ASN A 272 15.08 15.59 -15.00
N ALA A 273 14.20 16.54 -14.65
CA ALA A 273 12.86 16.25 -14.15
C ALA A 273 11.97 15.52 -15.17
N THR A 274 12.12 15.82 -16.46
CA THR A 274 11.31 15.19 -17.52
C THR A 274 11.66 13.72 -17.70
N SER A 275 12.96 13.41 -17.83
CA SER A 275 13.42 12.02 -17.91
C SER A 275 13.10 11.24 -16.64
N LEU A 276 13.22 11.87 -15.46
CA LEU A 276 12.84 11.29 -14.19
C LEU A 276 11.33 10.95 -14.18
N GLY A 277 10.46 11.88 -14.57
CA GLY A 277 9.02 11.64 -14.62
C GLY A 277 8.64 10.45 -15.50
N LEU A 278 9.24 10.33 -16.68
CA LEU A 278 9.03 9.20 -17.60
C LEU A 278 9.54 7.88 -17.00
N LEU A 279 10.71 7.89 -16.36
CA LEU A 279 11.24 6.71 -15.69
C LEU A 279 10.37 6.29 -14.50
N LEU A 280 9.86 7.24 -13.71
CA LEU A 280 8.94 6.94 -12.60
C LEU A 280 7.63 6.32 -13.11
N LEU A 281 7.06 6.84 -14.19
CA LEU A 281 5.86 6.26 -14.83
C LEU A 281 6.11 4.81 -15.26
N LEU A 282 7.30 4.51 -15.78
CA LEU A 282 7.64 3.17 -16.26
C LEU A 282 7.97 2.20 -15.11
N THR A 283 8.70 2.65 -14.09
CA THR A 283 9.34 1.77 -13.11
C THR A 283 8.57 1.61 -11.80
N TYR A 284 7.61 2.49 -11.49
CA TYR A 284 6.85 2.43 -10.25
C TYR A 284 5.69 1.41 -10.33
N THR A 285 6.04 0.13 -10.31
CA THR A 285 5.12 -0.99 -10.54
C THR A 285 4.47 -1.55 -9.26
N GLY A 286 4.60 -0.84 -8.15
CA GLY A 286 4.29 -1.30 -6.79
C GLY A 286 2.90 -1.91 -6.61
N LEU A 287 1.81 -1.20 -6.97
CA LEU A 287 0.45 -1.70 -6.75
C LEU A 287 0.19 -3.04 -7.47
N GLY A 288 0.72 -3.18 -8.67
CA GLY A 288 0.57 -4.44 -9.42
C GLY A 288 1.26 -5.61 -8.74
N CYS A 289 2.49 -5.41 -8.23
CA CYS A 289 3.20 -6.43 -7.46
C CYS A 289 2.46 -6.75 -6.15
N PHE A 290 1.97 -5.74 -5.41
CA PHE A 290 1.15 -5.93 -4.21
C PHE A 290 -0.05 -6.83 -4.48
N THR A 291 -0.78 -6.60 -5.57
CA THR A 291 -1.94 -7.41 -5.94
C THR A 291 -1.57 -8.88 -6.13
N LEU A 292 -0.39 -9.17 -6.65
CA LEU A 292 0.06 -10.55 -6.85
C LEU A 292 0.40 -11.26 -5.53
N PHE A 293 1.33 -10.71 -4.74
CA PHE A 293 1.82 -11.43 -3.55
C PHE A 293 0.95 -11.24 -2.30
N MET A 294 0.17 -10.17 -2.20
CA MET A 294 -0.75 -9.95 -1.07
C MET A 294 -2.15 -10.52 -1.29
N ALA A 295 -2.58 -10.77 -2.53
CA ALA A 295 -3.93 -11.21 -2.79
C ALA A 295 -3.99 -12.46 -3.69
N THR A 296 -3.47 -12.38 -4.92
CA THR A 296 -3.72 -13.40 -5.96
C THR A 296 -3.05 -14.73 -5.65
N ILE A 297 -1.72 -14.74 -5.46
CA ILE A 297 -0.96 -15.98 -5.20
C ILE A 297 -1.43 -16.65 -3.90
N PRO A 298 -1.62 -15.94 -2.77
CA PRO A 298 -2.18 -16.55 -1.57
C PRO A 298 -3.57 -17.15 -1.77
N ALA A 299 -4.47 -16.44 -2.45
CA ALA A 299 -5.83 -16.92 -2.69
C ALA A 299 -5.88 -18.17 -3.58
N GLU A 300 -4.95 -18.29 -4.54
CA GLU A 300 -4.79 -19.46 -5.40
C GLU A 300 -4.06 -20.63 -4.70
N THR A 301 -3.34 -20.35 -3.60
CA THR A 301 -2.53 -21.36 -2.88
C THR A 301 -3.32 -22.07 -1.78
N VAL A 302 -4.24 -21.38 -1.10
CA VAL A 302 -4.92 -21.93 0.08
C VAL A 302 -6.41 -22.17 -0.14
N SER A 303 -7.02 -23.02 0.69
CA SER A 303 -8.46 -23.26 0.64
C SER A 303 -9.26 -22.04 1.10
N ARG A 304 -10.48 -21.87 0.56
CA ARG A 304 -11.35 -20.70 0.82
C ARG A 304 -11.54 -20.36 2.31
N GLY A 305 -11.54 -21.37 3.19
CA GLY A 305 -11.76 -21.16 4.62
C GLY A 305 -10.61 -20.50 5.39
N VAL A 306 -9.42 -20.37 4.80
CA VAL A 306 -8.22 -19.80 5.45
C VAL A 306 -7.58 -18.65 4.68
N ILE A 307 -8.19 -18.21 3.56
CA ILE A 307 -7.68 -17.10 2.74
C ILE A 307 -7.49 -15.84 3.58
N ALA A 308 -8.53 -15.43 4.32
CA ALA A 308 -8.45 -14.21 5.14
C ALA A 308 -7.33 -14.26 6.18
N THR A 309 -7.08 -15.43 6.78
CA THR A 309 -5.96 -15.62 7.73
C THR A 309 -4.61 -15.52 7.03
N ALA A 310 -4.47 -16.11 5.83
CA ALA A 310 -3.24 -16.03 5.04
C ALA A 310 -2.94 -14.58 4.62
N LEU A 311 -3.94 -13.87 4.11
CA LEU A 311 -3.81 -12.45 3.72
C LEU A 311 -3.46 -11.57 4.93
N GLY A 312 -4.16 -11.77 6.06
CA GLY A 312 -3.87 -11.03 7.30
C GLY A 312 -2.45 -11.28 7.83
N LEU A 313 -1.92 -12.49 7.71
CA LEU A 313 -0.54 -12.80 8.09
C LEU A 313 0.47 -12.08 7.17
N ILE A 314 0.27 -12.16 5.85
CA ILE A 314 1.17 -11.55 4.86
C ILE A 314 1.17 -10.02 5.00
N MET A 315 -0.02 -9.42 5.08
CA MET A 315 -0.15 -7.96 5.24
C MET A 315 0.37 -7.50 6.60
N GLY A 316 -0.02 -8.16 7.69
CA GLY A 316 0.37 -7.75 9.04
C GLY A 316 1.87 -7.80 9.28
N LEU A 317 2.57 -8.86 8.83
CA LEU A 317 4.03 -8.95 8.94
C LEU A 317 4.73 -7.99 7.96
N GLY A 318 4.18 -7.81 6.76
CA GLY A 318 4.67 -6.81 5.81
C GLY A 318 4.63 -5.39 6.36
N GLU A 319 3.52 -5.00 6.96
CA GLU A 319 3.37 -3.68 7.59
C GLU A 319 4.25 -3.52 8.84
N LEU A 320 4.40 -4.57 9.65
CA LEU A 320 5.26 -4.51 10.83
C LEU A 320 6.73 -4.28 10.45
N VAL A 321 7.23 -4.98 9.44
CA VAL A 321 8.63 -4.86 9.01
C VAL A 321 8.81 -3.67 8.07
N GLY A 322 8.04 -3.61 6.99
CA GLY A 322 8.20 -2.62 5.94
C GLY A 322 7.55 -1.28 6.23
N GLY A 323 6.41 -1.27 6.94
CA GLY A 323 5.68 -0.06 7.28
C GLY A 323 6.16 0.59 8.58
N PHE A 324 6.47 -0.20 9.60
CA PHE A 324 6.87 0.32 10.91
C PHE A 324 8.39 0.36 11.11
N LEU A 325 9.10 -0.77 10.96
CA LEU A 325 10.54 -0.79 11.26
C LEU A 325 11.37 -0.09 10.18
N ALA A 326 11.10 -0.34 8.91
CA ALA A 326 11.96 0.12 7.82
C ALA A 326 12.05 1.65 7.68
N PRO A 327 10.98 2.46 7.78
CA PRO A 327 11.09 3.91 7.69
C PRO A 327 11.90 4.53 8.83
N THR A 328 11.77 3.99 10.07
CA THR A 328 12.58 4.43 11.20
C THR A 328 14.06 4.16 10.92
N VAL A 329 14.42 2.93 10.51
CA VAL A 329 15.80 2.57 10.18
C VAL A 329 16.34 3.41 9.04
N ALA A 330 15.52 3.64 7.99
CA ALA A 330 15.90 4.48 6.86
C ALA A 330 16.16 5.94 7.27
N GLY A 331 15.35 6.50 8.17
CA GLY A 331 15.54 7.84 8.70
C GLY A 331 16.84 7.99 9.48
N PHE A 332 17.15 7.06 10.38
CA PHE A 332 18.42 7.05 11.10
C PHE A 332 19.63 6.86 10.18
N ALA A 333 19.49 6.01 9.16
CA ALA A 333 20.55 5.82 8.16
C ALA A 333 20.76 7.10 7.33
N ALA A 334 19.69 7.80 6.95
CA ALA A 334 19.76 9.06 6.22
C ALA A 334 20.45 10.17 7.02
N ASP A 335 20.20 10.26 8.33
CA ASP A 335 20.85 11.24 9.19
C ASP A 335 22.34 10.94 9.39
N ARG A 336 22.73 9.66 9.36
CA ARG A 336 24.13 9.25 9.59
C ARG A 336 25.00 9.29 8.32
N PHE A 337 24.43 8.97 7.17
CA PHE A 337 25.16 8.88 5.90
C PHE A 337 24.75 10.02 4.96
N ASP A 338 23.67 9.86 4.25
CA ASP A 338 22.97 10.85 3.41
C ASP A 338 21.61 10.28 2.95
N LEU A 339 20.77 11.13 2.33
CA LEU A 339 19.47 10.71 1.82
C LEU A 339 19.53 9.67 0.69
N SER A 340 20.67 9.50 0.01
CA SER A 340 20.81 8.51 -1.07
C SER A 340 20.76 7.08 -0.54
N ILE A 341 21.15 6.85 0.73
CA ILE A 341 21.09 5.53 1.37
C ILE A 341 19.66 4.97 1.38
N VAL A 342 18.66 5.84 1.52
CA VAL A 342 17.23 5.46 1.52
C VAL A 342 16.82 4.89 0.17
N MET A 343 17.32 5.46 -0.92
CA MET A 343 17.09 4.96 -2.28
C MET A 343 17.74 3.58 -2.48
N TRP A 344 18.95 3.38 -1.96
CA TRP A 344 19.62 2.09 -2.00
C TRP A 344 18.93 1.02 -1.16
N MET A 345 18.41 1.38 0.04
CA MET A 345 17.60 0.47 0.86
C MET A 345 16.33 0.05 0.11
N SER A 346 15.64 0.99 -0.54
CA SER A 346 14.47 0.68 -1.37
C SER A 346 14.83 -0.20 -2.56
N CYS A 347 15.92 0.08 -3.28
CA CYS A 347 16.40 -0.75 -4.37
C CYS A 347 16.69 -2.19 -3.91
N GLY A 348 17.40 -2.35 -2.80
CA GLY A 348 17.70 -3.64 -2.18
C GLY A 348 16.44 -4.43 -1.81
N GLY A 349 15.41 -3.75 -1.27
CA GLY A 349 14.12 -4.36 -0.96
C GLY A 349 13.43 -4.95 -2.20
N ALA A 350 13.38 -4.20 -3.31
CA ALA A 350 12.80 -4.69 -4.56
C ALA A 350 13.61 -5.84 -5.20
N LEU A 351 14.96 -5.74 -5.17
CA LEU A 351 15.84 -6.80 -5.67
C LEU A 351 15.68 -8.10 -4.86
N LEU A 352 15.61 -7.98 -3.54
CA LEU A 352 15.40 -9.14 -2.66
C LEU A 352 14.01 -9.75 -2.90
N ALA A 353 12.98 -8.92 -3.11
CA ALA A 353 11.66 -9.41 -3.50
C ALA A 353 11.67 -10.16 -4.83
N ALA A 354 12.39 -9.65 -5.84
CA ALA A 354 12.57 -10.33 -7.12
C ALA A 354 13.28 -11.68 -6.92
N PHE A 355 14.36 -11.73 -6.14
CA PHE A 355 15.07 -12.95 -5.81
C PHE A 355 14.18 -13.98 -5.10
N LEU A 356 13.46 -13.58 -4.05
CA LEU A 356 12.53 -14.46 -3.35
C LEU A 356 11.41 -14.97 -4.26
N SER A 357 10.97 -14.15 -5.21
CA SER A 357 9.93 -14.53 -6.17
C SER A 357 10.35 -15.66 -7.12
N LEU A 358 11.65 -15.84 -7.35
CA LEU A 358 12.18 -16.97 -8.12
C LEU A 358 11.84 -18.33 -7.51
N PHE A 359 11.65 -18.39 -6.22
CA PHE A 359 11.34 -19.61 -5.48
C PHE A 359 9.84 -19.90 -5.35
N LEU A 360 8.96 -18.99 -5.79
CA LEU A 360 7.52 -19.23 -5.82
C LEU A 360 7.16 -20.39 -6.75
N ARG A 361 6.15 -21.15 -6.37
CA ARG A 361 5.49 -22.10 -7.27
C ARG A 361 4.43 -21.36 -8.06
N GLU A 362 4.38 -21.65 -9.38
CA GLU A 362 3.37 -21.04 -10.25
C GLU A 362 1.95 -21.45 -9.82
N THR A 363 1.04 -20.47 -9.85
CA THR A 363 -0.36 -20.67 -9.43
C THR A 363 -1.37 -20.25 -10.49
N ALA A 364 -0.93 -19.60 -11.59
CA ALA A 364 -1.82 -19.13 -12.65
C ALA A 364 -2.55 -20.31 -13.32
N PRO A 365 -3.89 -20.39 -13.27
CA PRO A 365 -4.65 -21.53 -13.81
C PRO A 365 -4.40 -21.77 -15.31
N ALA A 366 -4.28 -20.69 -16.11
CA ALA A 366 -4.03 -20.80 -17.55
C ALA A 366 -2.66 -21.40 -17.88
N VAL A 367 -1.63 -21.07 -17.08
CA VAL A 367 -0.27 -21.63 -17.26
C VAL A 367 -0.22 -23.09 -16.84
N LEU A 368 -0.84 -23.41 -15.69
CA LEU A 368 -0.91 -24.80 -15.20
C LEU A 368 -1.70 -25.70 -16.16
N ALA A 369 -2.77 -25.20 -16.79
CA ALA A 369 -3.51 -25.94 -17.81
C ALA A 369 -2.64 -26.23 -19.04
N ARG A 370 -1.88 -25.24 -19.53
CA ARG A 370 -0.94 -25.43 -20.67
C ARG A 370 0.17 -26.44 -20.36
N GLN A 371 0.71 -26.44 -19.13
CA GLN A 371 1.72 -27.40 -18.71
C GLN A 371 1.18 -28.84 -18.63
N ARG A 372 -0.11 -29.01 -18.27
CA ARG A 372 -0.77 -30.32 -18.25
C ARG A 372 -1.14 -30.85 -19.64
N SER A 373 -1.40 -29.97 -20.59
CA SER A 373 -1.77 -30.31 -21.97
C SER A 373 -0.57 -30.46 -22.91
N ALA A 374 0.66 -30.13 -22.47
CA ALA A 374 1.87 -30.42 -23.25
C ALA A 374 2.12 -31.94 -23.34
N PRO A 375 2.21 -32.54 -24.54
CA PRO A 375 2.37 -33.96 -24.67
C PRO A 375 3.70 -34.43 -24.08
N THR A 376 3.68 -35.53 -23.32
CA THR A 376 4.83 -36.25 -22.76
C THR A 376 5.64 -37.00 -23.86
N SER A 377 5.86 -36.39 -25.03
CA SER A 377 6.40 -37.03 -26.21
C SER A 377 7.92 -36.99 -26.37
N VAL A 378 8.70 -36.82 -25.29
CA VAL A 378 10.18 -36.75 -25.40
C VAL A 378 10.91 -37.83 -24.59
N LEU A 379 10.23 -38.77 -23.91
CA LEU A 379 10.92 -39.83 -23.15
C LEU A 379 10.64 -41.26 -23.62
N GLN A 380 10.12 -41.45 -24.84
CA GLN A 380 10.03 -42.80 -25.46
C GLN A 380 10.79 -42.88 -26.79
N GLY A 381 12.03 -42.52 -26.79
CA GLY A 381 12.93 -42.69 -27.91
C GLY A 381 14.32 -42.93 -27.42
N ASN A 382 14.60 -44.17 -26.93
CA ASN A 382 15.85 -44.94 -27.02
C ASN A 382 15.82 -46.07 -25.98
N GLN A 383 15.28 -47.19 -26.38
CA GLN A 383 15.83 -48.49 -25.97
C GLN A 383 16.15 -49.27 -27.23
N PRO A 384 17.38 -49.81 -27.34
CA PRO A 384 17.88 -50.56 -28.46
C PRO A 384 17.25 -51.96 -28.56
#